data_de5423488e6f31439b94c401f0abdb23
#
_entry.id   de5423488e6f31439b94c401f0abdb23
#
_cell.length_a   1.000
_cell.length_b   1.000
_cell.length_c   1.000
_cell.angle_alpha   90.00
_cell.angle_beta   90.00
_cell.angle_gamma   90.00
#
_symmetry.space_group_name_H-M   'P 1'
#
loop_
_entity.id
_entity.type
_entity.pdbx_description
1 polymer ?
#
loop_
_entity_poly.entity_id
_entity_poly.type
_entity_poly.pdbx_seq_one_letter_code
_entity_poly.pdbx_strand_id
1 'polypeptide(L)'
;MPGLYEKGHFDLAGFSVGVVERNKLLPKQNIEKGDLLIGLPSNGLHSNGYSLVRNIMNQKNINVSLPMSDKSGETIVENLLRPTKIYVKEILELLKNSDGIKAISNITGGGITENLPRIFPNSNIGAKINLSSWKRPSIFNWLQELGNIDDQEILK
;
A
#
# COMPACT_ATOMS: atom_id res chain seq x y z
N MET A 1 -14.63 -7.83 23.50
CA MET A 1 -14.50 -6.84 24.61
C MET A 1 -15.88 -6.23 24.85
N PRO A 2 -16.52 -6.51 25.98
CA PRO A 2 -17.85 -5.98 26.28
C PRO A 2 -17.86 -4.45 26.22
N GLY A 3 -18.84 -3.87 25.51
CA GLY A 3 -19.02 -2.41 25.38
C GLY A 3 -18.10 -1.69 24.38
N LEU A 4 -17.19 -2.40 23.68
CA LEU A 4 -16.32 -1.81 22.67
C LEU A 4 -16.94 -1.84 21.27
N TYR A 5 -17.71 -2.89 20.98
CA TYR A 5 -18.37 -3.07 19.69
C TYR A 5 -19.88 -3.04 19.83
N GLU A 6 -20.56 -2.43 18.88
CA GLU A 6 -22.02 -2.50 18.75
C GLU A 6 -22.45 -3.87 18.22
N LYS A 7 -23.74 -4.18 18.38
CA LYS A 7 -24.31 -5.44 17.90
C LYS A 7 -24.11 -5.56 16.38
N GLY A 8 -23.48 -6.66 15.95
CA GLY A 8 -23.15 -6.93 14.53
C GLY A 8 -21.78 -6.44 14.09
N HIS A 9 -21.04 -5.69 14.93
CA HIS A 9 -19.64 -5.39 14.66
C HIS A 9 -18.75 -6.58 15.02
N PHE A 10 -17.72 -6.79 14.24
CA PHE A 10 -16.66 -7.75 14.49
C PHE A 10 -15.32 -7.16 14.09
N ASP A 11 -14.27 -7.74 14.59
CA ASP A 11 -12.90 -7.37 14.28
C ASP A 11 -12.07 -8.63 13.98
N LEU A 12 -11.00 -8.48 13.23
CA LEU A 12 -10.07 -9.53 12.91
C LEU A 12 -8.67 -9.11 13.33
N ALA A 13 -8.01 -9.95 14.12
CA ALA A 13 -6.61 -9.75 14.49
C ALA A 13 -5.77 -10.93 14.00
N GLY A 14 -4.59 -10.63 13.46
CA GLY A 14 -3.63 -11.63 13.01
C GLY A 14 -2.31 -11.48 13.75
N PHE A 15 -1.67 -12.60 14.01
CA PHE A 15 -0.33 -12.67 14.56
C PHE A 15 0.49 -13.69 13.78
N SER A 16 1.73 -13.35 13.43
CA SER A 16 2.62 -14.26 12.72
C SER A 16 4.02 -14.26 13.33
N VAL A 17 4.67 -15.40 13.28
CA VAL A 17 6.06 -15.57 13.68
C VAL A 17 6.85 -16.08 12.48
N GLY A 18 8.00 -15.48 12.24
CA GLY A 18 8.94 -15.89 11.20
C GLY A 18 10.33 -16.05 11.76
N VAL A 19 11.17 -16.76 11.03
CA VAL A 19 12.60 -16.92 11.35
C VAL A 19 13.43 -16.57 10.12
N VAL A 20 14.61 -16.02 10.35
CA VAL A 20 15.61 -15.74 9.32
C VAL A 20 17.00 -16.01 9.88
N GLU A 21 17.88 -16.55 9.07
CA GLU A 21 19.28 -16.69 9.43
C GLU A 21 19.91 -15.32 9.69
N ARG A 22 20.72 -15.19 10.75
CA ARG A 22 21.31 -13.91 11.15
C ARG A 22 22.11 -13.24 10.04
N ASN A 23 22.80 -14.00 9.22
CA ASN A 23 23.59 -13.53 8.09
C ASN A 23 22.74 -13.15 6.85
N LYS A 24 21.44 -13.45 6.88
CA LYS A 24 20.48 -13.08 5.82
C LYS A 24 19.58 -11.91 6.20
N LEU A 25 19.81 -11.30 7.36
CA LEU A 25 19.16 -10.04 7.71
C LEU A 25 19.55 -8.96 6.70
N LEU A 26 18.61 -8.08 6.37
CA LEU A 26 18.84 -6.94 5.51
C LEU A 26 19.12 -5.70 6.38
N PRO A 27 20.39 -5.42 6.74
CA PRO A 27 20.71 -4.28 7.59
C PRO A 27 20.61 -2.99 6.77
N LYS A 28 19.78 -2.06 7.21
CA LYS A 28 19.57 -0.77 6.53
C LYS A 28 20.85 0.07 6.37
N GLN A 29 21.89 -0.24 7.14
CA GLN A 29 23.22 0.40 7.06
C GLN A 29 23.90 0.22 5.70
N ASN A 30 23.47 -0.79 4.93
CA ASN A 30 24.03 -1.06 3.61
C ASN A 30 23.43 -0.17 2.50
N ILE A 31 22.40 0.62 2.82
CA ILE A 31 21.80 1.56 1.86
C ILE A 31 22.71 2.77 1.67
N GLU A 32 22.96 3.10 0.41
CA GLU A 32 23.85 4.21 0.04
C GLU A 32 23.31 5.02 -1.13
N LYS A 33 23.93 6.19 -1.35
CA LYS A 33 23.60 7.06 -2.49
C LYS A 33 23.86 6.33 -3.81
N GLY A 34 22.87 6.32 -4.67
CA GLY A 34 22.92 5.65 -5.98
C GLY A 34 22.15 4.34 -6.02
N ASP A 35 21.69 3.84 -4.88
CA ASP A 35 20.80 2.68 -4.84
C ASP A 35 19.48 2.95 -5.56
N LEU A 36 18.95 1.94 -6.20
CA LEU A 36 17.70 2.02 -6.94
C LEU A 36 16.52 1.56 -6.07
N LEU A 37 15.40 2.28 -6.22
CA LEU A 37 14.12 1.88 -5.66
C LEU A 37 13.32 1.10 -6.70
N ILE A 38 12.91 -0.11 -6.35
CA ILE A 38 12.04 -0.94 -7.17
C ILE A 38 10.68 -1.04 -6.49
N GLY A 39 9.64 -0.56 -7.15
CA GLY A 39 8.27 -0.62 -6.66
C GLY A 39 7.56 -1.88 -7.14
N LEU A 40 6.94 -2.61 -6.22
CA LEU A 40 5.98 -3.66 -6.54
C LEU A 40 4.57 -3.06 -6.48
N PRO A 41 3.81 -3.07 -7.59
CA PRO A 41 2.51 -2.41 -7.64
C PRO A 41 1.48 -3.12 -6.76
N SER A 42 0.62 -2.33 -6.13
CA SER A 42 -0.62 -2.83 -5.54
C SER A 42 -1.65 -3.14 -6.62
N ASN A 43 -2.69 -3.88 -6.27
CA ASN A 43 -3.86 -4.09 -7.12
C ASN A 43 -5.09 -3.28 -6.69
N GLY A 44 -4.90 -2.29 -5.85
CA GLY A 44 -5.94 -1.41 -5.30
C GLY A 44 -5.57 -0.89 -3.91
N LEU A 45 -6.58 -0.54 -3.13
CA LEU A 45 -6.43 0.04 -1.78
C LEU A 45 -5.77 -0.92 -0.79
N HIS A 46 -5.89 -2.22 -1.03
CA HIS A 46 -5.50 -3.25 -0.07
C HIS A 46 -6.30 -3.09 1.25
N SER A 47 -5.62 -2.79 2.36
CA SER A 47 -6.27 -2.69 3.68
C SER A 47 -6.28 -1.26 4.26
N ASN A 48 -5.91 -0.24 3.48
CA ASN A 48 -5.76 1.12 3.98
C ASN A 48 -6.70 2.10 3.28
N GLY A 49 -6.97 3.25 3.91
CA GLY A 49 -7.75 4.34 3.33
C GLY A 49 -9.27 4.18 3.39
N TYR A 50 -9.81 3.10 3.95
CA TYR A 50 -11.26 2.83 3.92
C TYR A 50 -12.10 3.81 4.72
N SER A 51 -11.56 4.48 5.73
CA SER A 51 -12.29 5.54 6.45
C SER A 51 -12.61 6.71 5.51
N LEU A 52 -11.64 7.13 4.71
CA LEU A 52 -11.82 8.17 3.70
C LEU A 52 -12.80 7.71 2.60
N VAL A 53 -12.62 6.49 2.10
CA VAL A 53 -13.51 5.90 1.09
C VAL A 53 -14.96 5.89 1.56
N ARG A 54 -15.23 5.38 2.78
CA ARG A 54 -16.58 5.36 3.34
C ARG A 54 -17.17 6.76 3.49
N ASN A 55 -16.37 7.72 3.92
CA ASN A 55 -16.82 9.11 4.03
C ASN A 55 -17.25 9.67 2.67
N ILE A 56 -16.43 9.48 1.63
CA ILE A 56 -16.75 9.90 0.26
C ILE A 56 -18.02 9.22 -0.25
N MET A 57 -18.12 7.89 -0.07
CA MET A 57 -19.31 7.14 -0.51
C MET A 57 -20.58 7.68 0.13
N ASN A 58 -20.55 7.93 1.45
CA ASN A 58 -21.70 8.44 2.18
C ASN A 58 -22.05 9.88 1.76
N GLN A 59 -21.07 10.76 1.65
CA GLN A 59 -21.30 12.16 1.25
C GLN A 59 -21.85 12.29 -0.17
N LYS A 60 -21.41 11.45 -1.09
CA LYS A 60 -21.82 11.48 -2.50
C LYS A 60 -22.97 10.53 -2.82
N ASN A 61 -23.45 9.77 -1.85
CA ASN A 61 -24.54 8.80 -2.00
C ASN A 61 -24.31 7.82 -3.16
N ILE A 62 -23.08 7.27 -3.25
CA ILE A 62 -22.63 6.45 -4.38
C ILE A 62 -23.25 5.06 -4.34
N ASN A 63 -23.84 4.64 -5.45
CA ASN A 63 -24.22 3.24 -5.65
C ASN A 63 -23.00 2.43 -6.10
N VAL A 64 -22.40 1.68 -5.18
CA VAL A 64 -21.17 0.90 -5.40
C VAL A 64 -21.35 -0.30 -6.34
N SER A 65 -22.59 -0.69 -6.65
CA SER A 65 -22.89 -1.77 -7.61
C SER A 65 -22.83 -1.31 -9.07
N LEU A 66 -22.64 -0.02 -9.32
CA LEU A 66 -22.47 0.50 -10.67
C LEU A 66 -21.06 0.18 -11.20
N PRO A 67 -20.92 0.00 -12.53
CA PRO A 67 -19.61 -0.16 -13.16
C PRO A 67 -18.73 1.07 -12.94
N MET A 68 -17.42 0.83 -12.76
CA MET A 68 -16.44 1.91 -12.80
C MET A 68 -16.34 2.54 -14.18
N SER A 69 -16.03 3.83 -14.23
CA SER A 69 -15.89 4.60 -15.47
C SER A 69 -14.61 4.28 -16.27
N ASP A 70 -13.76 3.42 -15.76
CA ASP A 70 -12.43 3.08 -16.33
C ASP A 70 -12.48 2.04 -17.49
N LYS A 71 -13.66 1.67 -17.92
CA LYS A 71 -13.89 0.66 -18.97
C LYS A 71 -13.42 -0.76 -18.64
N SER A 72 -13.11 -1.06 -17.39
CA SER A 72 -12.73 -2.42 -16.95
C SER A 72 -13.92 -3.39 -17.00
N GLY A 73 -15.14 -2.88 -16.91
CA GLY A 73 -16.36 -3.66 -16.76
C GLY A 73 -16.64 -4.09 -15.31
N GLU A 74 -15.71 -3.82 -14.40
CA GLU A 74 -15.85 -4.13 -12.99
C GLU A 74 -16.69 -3.05 -12.27
N THR A 75 -17.43 -3.45 -11.25
CA THR A 75 -18.15 -2.54 -10.39
C THR A 75 -17.23 -1.79 -9.43
N ILE A 76 -17.72 -0.70 -8.86
CA ILE A 76 -16.99 0.07 -7.85
C ILE A 76 -16.67 -0.83 -6.65
N VAL A 77 -17.62 -1.63 -6.18
CA VAL A 77 -17.42 -2.52 -5.03
C VAL A 77 -16.37 -3.61 -5.30
N GLU A 78 -16.33 -4.19 -6.50
CA GLU A 78 -15.29 -5.16 -6.87
C GLU A 78 -13.90 -4.53 -6.85
N ASN A 79 -13.75 -3.31 -7.35
CA ASN A 79 -12.49 -2.58 -7.28
C ASN A 79 -12.08 -2.22 -5.84
N LEU A 80 -13.05 -1.78 -5.02
CA LEU A 80 -12.78 -1.42 -3.62
C LEU A 80 -12.42 -2.64 -2.77
N LEU A 81 -13.03 -3.80 -3.03
CA LEU A 81 -12.84 -5.01 -2.23
C LEU A 81 -11.80 -5.97 -2.81
N ARG A 82 -10.98 -5.55 -3.76
CA ARG A 82 -9.88 -6.39 -4.25
C ARG A 82 -9.00 -6.86 -3.09
N PRO A 83 -8.73 -8.18 -2.97
CA PRO A 83 -7.86 -8.69 -1.94
C PRO A 83 -6.47 -8.08 -2.01
N THR A 84 -5.83 -7.93 -0.86
CA THR A 84 -4.43 -7.52 -0.78
C THR A 84 -3.56 -8.49 -1.59
N LYS A 85 -2.71 -7.96 -2.47
CA LYS A 85 -1.76 -8.76 -3.22
C LYS A 85 -0.74 -9.41 -2.29
N ILE A 86 -0.50 -10.69 -2.47
CA ILE A 86 0.50 -11.46 -1.71
C ILE A 86 1.82 -11.42 -2.49
N TYR A 87 2.85 -10.84 -1.91
CA TYR A 87 4.17 -10.65 -2.54
C TYR A 87 5.20 -11.70 -2.12
N VAL A 88 4.81 -12.68 -1.30
CA VAL A 88 5.74 -13.60 -0.62
C VAL A 88 6.61 -14.36 -1.60
N LYS A 89 6.02 -14.92 -2.66
CA LYS A 89 6.75 -15.73 -3.64
C LYS A 89 7.79 -14.90 -4.38
N GLU A 90 7.39 -13.75 -4.90
CA GLU A 90 8.26 -12.85 -5.65
C GLU A 90 9.43 -12.33 -4.80
N ILE A 91 9.15 -11.97 -3.56
CA ILE A 91 10.21 -11.48 -2.65
C ILE A 91 11.15 -12.61 -2.24
N LEU A 92 10.66 -13.79 -1.90
CA LEU A 92 11.53 -14.92 -1.52
C LEU A 92 12.37 -15.38 -2.70
N GLU A 93 11.84 -15.40 -3.91
CA GLU A 93 12.59 -15.72 -5.12
C GLU A 93 13.68 -14.68 -5.40
N LEU A 94 13.35 -13.39 -5.25
CA LEU A 94 14.30 -12.30 -5.40
C LEU A 94 15.46 -12.41 -4.40
N LEU A 95 15.15 -12.62 -3.12
CA LEU A 95 16.14 -12.78 -2.05
C LEU A 95 17.03 -14.03 -2.23
N LYS A 96 16.50 -15.07 -2.88
CA LYS A 96 17.28 -16.29 -3.18
C LYS A 96 18.25 -16.10 -4.34
N ASN A 97 17.86 -15.28 -5.32
CA ASN A 97 18.59 -15.15 -6.59
C ASN A 97 19.42 -13.86 -6.70
N SER A 98 19.39 -13.01 -5.69
CA SER A 98 20.11 -11.73 -5.71
C SER A 98 20.61 -11.33 -4.34
N ASP A 99 21.89 -11.03 -4.25
CA ASP A 99 22.54 -10.44 -3.06
C ASP A 99 22.46 -8.90 -3.07
N GLY A 100 21.85 -8.31 -4.10
CA GLY A 100 21.76 -6.86 -4.26
C GLY A 100 20.65 -6.18 -3.47
N ILE A 101 19.79 -6.94 -2.76
CA ILE A 101 18.70 -6.39 -1.98
C ILE A 101 19.21 -5.91 -0.63
N LYS A 102 19.16 -4.61 -0.39
CA LYS A 102 19.66 -3.97 0.84
C LYS A 102 18.56 -3.74 1.88
N ALA A 103 17.33 -3.53 1.45
CA ALA A 103 16.18 -3.34 2.34
C ALA A 103 14.84 -3.56 1.61
N ILE A 104 13.79 -3.73 2.39
CA ILE A 104 12.41 -3.84 1.92
C ILE A 104 11.54 -2.92 2.78
N SER A 105 10.72 -2.09 2.14
CA SER A 105 9.73 -1.25 2.82
C SER A 105 8.32 -1.68 2.43
N ASN A 106 7.52 -2.02 3.41
CA ASN A 106 6.09 -2.25 3.22
C ASN A 106 5.35 -0.92 3.34
N ILE A 107 4.71 -0.48 2.24
CA ILE A 107 3.96 0.77 2.21
C ILE A 107 2.54 0.51 2.72
N THR A 108 2.17 1.20 3.79
CA THR A 108 0.88 1.10 4.48
C THR A 108 0.21 2.47 4.63
N GLY A 109 -0.65 2.66 5.62
CA GLY A 109 -1.46 3.87 5.79
C GLY A 109 -0.73 5.22 5.88
N GLY A 110 0.57 5.21 6.17
CA GLY A 110 1.40 6.44 6.12
C GLY A 110 1.96 6.75 4.74
N GLY A 111 1.65 5.93 3.73
CA GLY A 111 2.11 6.11 2.36
C GLY A 111 3.63 6.01 2.20
N ILE A 112 4.12 6.39 1.04
CA ILE A 112 5.54 6.36 0.72
C ILE A 112 6.33 7.29 1.64
N THR A 113 5.77 8.46 1.95
CA THR A 113 6.44 9.51 2.73
C THR A 113 6.76 9.11 4.16
N GLU A 114 5.93 8.29 4.80
CA GLU A 114 6.15 7.86 6.17
C GLU A 114 6.79 6.46 6.29
N ASN A 115 6.54 5.59 5.31
CA ASN A 115 7.03 4.21 5.38
C ASN A 115 8.44 4.06 4.82
N LEU A 116 8.75 4.70 3.68
CA LEU A 116 10.06 4.55 3.06
C LEU A 116 11.22 5.07 3.93
N PRO A 117 11.12 6.21 4.64
CA PRO A 117 12.20 6.68 5.51
C PRO A 117 12.60 5.74 6.65
N ARG A 118 11.74 4.80 7.03
CA ARG A 118 12.03 3.82 8.09
C ARG A 118 13.19 2.91 7.77
N ILE A 119 13.45 2.69 6.48
CA ILE A 119 14.59 1.87 6.04
C ILE A 119 15.87 2.69 5.84
N PHE A 120 15.85 4.01 5.87
CA PHE A 120 17.06 4.81 5.69
C PHE A 120 18.02 4.66 6.87
N PRO A 121 19.33 4.56 6.61
CA PRO A 121 20.34 4.38 7.66
C PRO A 121 20.49 5.61 8.56
N ASN A 122 20.27 6.81 8.01
CA ASN A 122 20.40 8.09 8.69
C ASN A 122 19.65 9.20 7.93
N SER A 123 19.63 10.40 8.47
CA SER A 123 18.94 11.57 7.90
C SER A 123 19.59 12.18 6.65
N ASN A 124 20.80 11.74 6.27
CA ASN A 124 21.50 12.25 5.09
C ASN A 124 21.14 11.48 3.81
N ILE A 125 20.38 10.40 3.94
CA ILE A 125 19.88 9.61 2.82
C ILE A 125 18.40 9.92 2.63
N GLY A 126 18.02 10.21 1.40
CA GLY A 126 16.65 10.42 0.98
C GLY A 126 16.35 9.70 -0.33
N ALA A 127 15.11 9.68 -0.72
CA ALA A 127 14.66 9.07 -1.98
C ALA A 127 14.13 10.13 -2.94
N LYS A 128 14.49 10.01 -4.21
CA LYS A 128 13.86 10.75 -5.31
C LYS A 128 12.94 9.81 -6.06
N ILE A 129 11.64 10.07 -6.00
CA ILE A 129 10.62 9.24 -6.61
C ILE A 129 9.98 9.99 -7.78
N ASN A 130 9.95 9.36 -8.96
CA ASN A 130 9.22 9.87 -10.10
C ASN A 130 7.82 9.24 -10.12
N LEU A 131 6.80 10.01 -9.78
CA LEU A 131 5.41 9.54 -9.70
C LEU A 131 4.84 9.11 -11.06
N SER A 132 5.46 9.49 -12.18
CA SER A 132 5.07 9.05 -13.51
C SER A 132 5.73 7.73 -13.95
N SER A 133 6.60 7.14 -13.12
CA SER A 133 7.30 5.89 -13.46
C SER A 133 6.44 4.63 -13.36
N TRP A 134 5.22 4.73 -12.84
CA TRP A 134 4.25 3.63 -12.81
C TRP A 134 2.85 4.09 -13.19
N LYS A 135 2.02 3.17 -13.61
CA LYS A 135 0.61 3.43 -13.86
C LYS A 135 -0.18 3.31 -12.55
N ARG A 136 -0.82 4.41 -12.14
CA ARG A 136 -1.70 4.40 -10.99
C ARG A 136 -2.97 3.57 -11.31
N PRO A 137 -3.41 2.66 -10.43
CA PRO A 137 -4.71 2.00 -10.59
C PRO A 137 -5.84 3.01 -10.66
N SER A 138 -6.81 2.77 -11.55
CA SER A 138 -7.91 3.70 -11.86
C SER A 138 -8.77 4.09 -10.67
N ILE A 139 -8.91 3.18 -9.70
CA ILE A 139 -9.65 3.43 -8.47
C ILE A 139 -9.13 4.64 -7.69
N PHE A 140 -7.80 4.88 -7.69
CA PHE A 140 -7.22 6.04 -6.99
C PHE A 140 -7.55 7.36 -7.69
N ASN A 141 -7.52 7.38 -9.03
CA ASN A 141 -7.90 8.56 -9.80
C ASN A 141 -9.38 8.88 -9.56
N TRP A 142 -10.23 7.85 -9.62
CA TRP A 142 -11.65 7.98 -9.39
C TRP A 142 -11.98 8.49 -7.97
N LEU A 143 -11.30 7.96 -6.94
CA LEU A 143 -11.47 8.44 -5.55
C LEU A 143 -10.99 9.88 -5.39
N GLN A 144 -9.88 10.22 -6.02
CA GLN A 144 -9.31 11.56 -5.96
C GLN A 144 -10.26 12.60 -6.56
N GLU A 145 -10.80 12.34 -7.75
CA GLU A 145 -11.77 13.20 -8.41
C GLU A 145 -13.07 13.31 -7.61
N LEU A 146 -13.62 12.18 -7.20
CA LEU A 146 -14.90 12.14 -6.49
C LEU A 146 -14.85 12.83 -5.12
N GLY A 147 -13.74 12.61 -4.38
CA GLY A 147 -13.52 13.16 -3.05
C GLY A 147 -12.84 14.52 -3.05
N ASN A 148 -12.47 15.06 -4.22
CA ASN A 148 -11.63 16.26 -4.33
C ASN A 148 -10.39 16.19 -3.41
N ILE A 149 -9.70 15.03 -3.45
CA ILE A 149 -8.53 14.76 -2.60
C ILE A 149 -7.30 15.40 -3.23
N ASP A 150 -6.50 16.10 -2.43
CA ASP A 150 -5.26 16.66 -2.91
C ASP A 150 -4.19 15.60 -3.22
N ASP A 151 -3.16 16.00 -4.00
CA ASP A 151 -2.10 15.08 -4.46
C ASP A 151 -1.25 14.53 -3.30
N GLN A 152 -1.13 15.24 -2.20
CA GLN A 152 -0.35 14.76 -1.05
C GLN A 152 -1.12 13.74 -0.25
N GLU A 153 -2.43 13.95 -0.08
CA GLU A 153 -3.28 13.03 0.68
C GLU A 153 -3.52 11.71 -0.05
N ILE A 154 -3.68 11.74 -1.38
CA ILE A 154 -3.88 10.50 -2.18
C ILE A 154 -2.62 9.62 -2.23
N LEU A 155 -1.46 10.13 -1.85
CA LEU A 155 -0.19 9.38 -1.77
C LEU A 155 0.06 8.76 -0.39
N LYS A 156 -0.80 9.01 0.57
CA LYS A 156 -0.83 8.36 1.87
C LYS A 156 -1.69 7.09 1.84
#